data_733381b8330b02a4db201e7d46eda279
#
_entry.id   733381b8330b02a4db201e7d46eda279
#
_cell.length_a   1.000
_cell.length_b   1.000
_cell.length_c   1.000
_cell.angle_alpha   90.00
_cell.angle_beta   90.00
_cell.angle_gamma   90.00
#
_symmetry.space_group_name_H-M   'P 1'
#
loop_
_entity.id
_entity.type
_entity.pdbx_description
1 polymer ?
#
loop_
_entity_poly.entity_id
_entity_poly.type
_entity_poly.pdbx_seq_one_letter_code
_entity_poly.pdbx_strand_id
1 'polypeptide(L)'
;DDMGVEYEVIVASAHRDPAKVKQYVESAPSKGVEVLIGAAGGSAALPGTLAAWSTIPVIGIPLTSSELNGLDSLYSIAQMPPGVPVACVAIGSWGARNAAFLATQILGLKYQKYADNYKKYRDSLKS
;
A
#
# COMPACT_ATOMS: atom_id res chain seq x y z
N ASP A 1 2.07 12.36 5.63
CA ASP A 1 2.57 13.68 6.06
C ASP A 1 2.83 13.74 7.56
N ASP A 2 1.88 13.29 8.38
CA ASP A 2 2.01 13.37 9.83
C ASP A 2 3.17 12.53 10.38
N MET A 3 3.55 11.48 9.67
CA MET A 3 4.64 10.60 10.07
C MET A 3 6.00 11.04 9.54
N GLY A 4 6.05 12.08 8.72
CA GLY A 4 7.29 12.61 8.15
C GLY A 4 7.93 11.75 7.08
N VAL A 5 7.20 10.77 6.54
CA VAL A 5 7.70 9.90 5.47
C VAL A 5 7.60 10.61 4.13
N GLU A 6 8.69 10.61 3.37
CA GLU A 6 8.67 11.10 1.99
C GLU A 6 7.94 10.09 1.10
N TYR A 7 7.15 10.59 0.16
CA TYR A 7 6.37 9.73 -0.72
C TYR A 7 6.19 10.36 -2.10
N GLU A 8 5.83 9.51 -3.05
CA GLU A 8 5.50 9.88 -4.42
C GLU A 8 4.15 9.26 -4.76
N VAL A 9 3.30 9.98 -5.47
CA VAL A 9 1.98 9.49 -5.89
C VAL A 9 1.93 9.37 -7.41
N ILE A 10 1.54 8.20 -7.89
CA ILE A 10 1.40 7.91 -9.31
C ILE A 10 0.02 7.32 -9.55
N VAL A 11 -0.64 7.77 -10.62
CA VAL A 11 -1.90 7.20 -11.06
C VAL A 11 -1.63 6.26 -12.24
N ALA A 12 -1.93 4.98 -12.03
CA ALA A 12 -1.77 3.96 -13.06
C ALA A 12 -2.76 2.82 -12.83
N SER A 13 -3.25 2.23 -13.91
CA SER A 13 -4.17 1.10 -13.85
C SER A 13 -3.47 -0.18 -14.29
N ALA A 14 -3.54 -1.22 -13.46
CA ALA A 14 -2.94 -2.50 -13.79
C ALA A 14 -3.62 -3.16 -15.01
N HIS A 15 -4.93 -2.95 -15.17
CA HIS A 15 -5.68 -3.52 -16.29
C HIS A 15 -5.60 -2.68 -17.56
N ARG A 16 -5.64 -1.33 -17.44
CA ARG A 16 -5.70 -0.43 -18.59
C ARG A 16 -4.32 -0.04 -19.11
N ASP A 17 -3.33 0.04 -18.23
CA ASP A 17 -1.97 0.42 -18.59
C ASP A 17 -0.94 -0.38 -17.77
N PRO A 18 -0.86 -1.69 -17.98
CA PRO A 18 0.07 -2.55 -17.24
C PRO A 18 1.54 -2.20 -17.49
N ALA A 19 1.86 -1.68 -18.67
CA ALA A 19 3.24 -1.30 -18.99
C ALA A 19 3.73 -0.15 -18.11
N LYS A 20 2.87 0.84 -17.85
CA LYS A 20 3.20 1.96 -16.96
C LYS A 20 3.45 1.49 -15.53
N VAL A 21 2.62 0.57 -15.04
CA VAL A 21 2.78 0.00 -13.70
C VAL A 21 4.10 -0.76 -13.59
N LYS A 22 4.40 -1.61 -14.57
CA LYS A 22 5.65 -2.37 -14.60
C LYS A 22 6.87 -1.48 -14.63
N GLN A 23 6.85 -0.46 -15.48
CA GLN A 23 7.95 0.51 -15.59
C GLN A 23 8.19 1.24 -14.28
N TYR A 24 7.13 1.66 -13.60
CA TYR A 24 7.23 2.32 -12.30
C TYR A 24 7.87 1.39 -11.27
N VAL A 25 7.38 0.16 -11.17
CA VAL A 25 7.89 -0.80 -10.19
C VAL A 25 9.37 -1.11 -10.43
N GLU A 26 9.77 -1.25 -11.68
CA GLU A 26 11.17 -1.52 -12.04
C GLU A 26 12.09 -0.34 -11.67
N SER A 27 11.58 0.89 -11.72
CA SER A 27 12.34 2.09 -11.38
C SER A 27 12.35 2.41 -9.87
N ALA A 28 11.41 1.85 -9.11
CA ALA A 28 11.21 2.20 -7.71
C ALA A 28 12.45 1.97 -6.82
N PRO A 29 13.17 0.84 -6.91
CA PRO A 29 14.35 0.63 -6.06
C PRO A 29 15.43 1.69 -6.25
N SER A 30 15.67 2.13 -7.49
CA SER A 30 16.68 3.16 -7.78
C SER A 30 16.29 4.55 -7.25
N LYS A 31 15.01 4.76 -6.98
CA LYS A 31 14.49 5.99 -6.35
C LYS A 31 14.50 5.92 -4.83
N GLY A 32 14.90 4.80 -4.25
CA GLY A 32 14.91 4.61 -2.81
C GLY A 32 13.55 4.23 -2.21
N VAL A 33 12.60 3.77 -3.02
CA VAL A 33 11.30 3.30 -2.55
C VAL A 33 11.47 2.00 -1.78
N GLU A 34 10.97 1.95 -0.55
CA GLU A 34 11.12 0.80 0.33
C GLU A 34 9.78 0.13 0.69
N VAL A 35 8.65 0.81 0.42
CA VAL A 35 7.31 0.28 0.58
C VAL A 35 6.46 0.77 -0.59
N LEU A 36 5.67 -0.12 -1.17
CA LEU A 36 4.71 0.22 -2.21
C LEU A 36 3.30 0.14 -1.64
N ILE A 37 2.47 1.13 -1.96
CA ILE A 37 1.06 1.15 -1.57
C ILE A 37 0.22 1.22 -2.84
N GLY A 38 -0.65 0.23 -3.03
CA GLY A 38 -1.57 0.20 -4.16
C GLY A 38 -3.02 0.32 -3.68
N ALA A 39 -3.75 1.31 -4.19
CA ALA A 39 -5.17 1.47 -3.95
C ALA A 39 -5.94 1.15 -5.22
N ALA A 40 -6.92 0.28 -5.14
CA ALA A 40 -7.68 -0.16 -6.30
C ALA A 40 -9.08 -0.62 -5.92
N GLY A 41 -10.02 -0.41 -6.85
CA GLY A 41 -11.41 -0.86 -6.73
C GLY A 41 -11.73 -1.98 -7.72
N GLY A 42 -12.94 -2.53 -7.63
CA GLY A 42 -13.39 -3.61 -8.50
C GLY A 42 -12.50 -4.85 -8.38
N SER A 43 -12.10 -5.40 -9.52
CA SER A 43 -11.13 -6.52 -9.58
C SER A 43 -9.72 -6.07 -9.22
N ALA A 44 -9.54 -5.34 -8.21
CA ALA A 44 -8.39 -4.63 -7.68
C ALA A 44 -7.03 -5.33 -7.89
N ALA A 45 -6.57 -5.40 -9.14
CA ALA A 45 -5.36 -6.12 -9.51
C ALA A 45 -4.06 -5.38 -9.18
N LEU A 46 -4.13 -4.07 -8.97
CA LEU A 46 -2.92 -3.25 -8.81
C LEU A 46 -2.00 -3.74 -7.67
N PRO A 47 -2.47 -3.94 -6.45
CA PRO A 47 -1.56 -4.38 -5.38
C PRO A 47 -0.89 -5.72 -5.68
N GLY A 48 -1.63 -6.71 -6.17
CA GLY A 48 -1.08 -8.01 -6.54
C GLY A 48 -0.06 -7.90 -7.68
N THR A 49 -0.32 -7.03 -8.64
CA THR A 49 0.60 -6.76 -9.75
C THR A 49 1.90 -6.14 -9.24
N LEU A 50 1.82 -5.19 -8.33
CA LEU A 50 3.01 -4.61 -7.69
C LEU A 50 3.83 -5.69 -6.98
N ALA A 51 3.16 -6.56 -6.24
CA ALA A 51 3.82 -7.65 -5.52
C ALA A 51 4.44 -8.69 -6.45
N ALA A 52 3.80 -8.95 -7.61
CA ALA A 52 4.33 -9.89 -8.59
C ALA A 52 5.63 -9.41 -9.24
N TRP A 53 5.78 -8.11 -9.42
CA TRP A 53 6.94 -7.53 -10.11
C TRP A 53 8.02 -6.99 -9.18
N SER A 54 7.84 -7.09 -7.86
CA SER A 54 8.78 -6.53 -6.89
C SER A 54 8.88 -7.40 -5.66
N THR A 55 10.01 -7.30 -4.96
CA THR A 55 10.18 -7.89 -3.63
C THR A 55 10.04 -6.84 -2.53
N ILE A 56 9.77 -5.59 -2.89
CA ILE A 56 9.46 -4.53 -1.92
C ILE A 56 8.11 -4.85 -1.26
N PRO A 57 7.95 -4.67 0.05
CA PRO A 57 6.66 -4.88 0.72
C PRO A 57 5.55 -4.07 0.08
N VAL A 58 4.40 -4.71 -0.16
CA VAL A 58 3.23 -4.09 -0.78
C VAL A 58 2.08 -4.06 0.20
N ILE A 59 1.48 -2.89 0.36
CA ILE A 59 0.25 -2.69 1.12
C ILE A 59 -0.87 -2.38 0.13
N GLY A 60 -1.99 -3.07 0.25
CA GLY A 60 -3.14 -2.89 -0.63
C GLY A 60 -4.31 -2.23 0.08
N ILE A 61 -4.90 -1.23 -0.56
CA ILE A 61 -6.07 -0.50 -0.05
C ILE A 61 -7.27 -0.82 -0.95
N PRO A 62 -8.28 -1.55 -0.44
CA PRO A 62 -9.49 -1.80 -1.23
C PRO A 62 -10.36 -0.54 -1.29
N LEU A 63 -10.84 -0.21 -2.50
CA LEU A 63 -11.71 0.95 -2.75
C LEU A 63 -13.12 0.54 -3.11
N THR A 64 -14.08 1.42 -2.81
CA THR A 64 -15.51 1.19 -3.04
C THR A 64 -15.93 1.76 -4.40
N SER A 65 -15.48 1.15 -5.49
CA SER A 65 -15.74 1.66 -6.85
C SER A 65 -16.79 0.86 -7.62
N SER A 66 -17.44 -0.11 -7.00
CA SER A 66 -18.46 -0.95 -7.65
C SER A 66 -19.71 -1.10 -6.79
N GLU A 67 -20.72 -1.78 -7.35
CA GLU A 67 -21.97 -2.10 -6.64
C GLU A 67 -21.75 -3.02 -5.43
N LEU A 68 -20.58 -3.66 -5.33
CA LEU A 68 -20.25 -4.55 -4.22
C LEU A 68 -19.64 -3.84 -3.02
N ASN A 69 -19.55 -2.50 -3.07
CA ASN A 69 -19.15 -1.66 -1.93
C ASN A 69 -17.80 -2.05 -1.30
N GLY A 70 -16.85 -2.45 -2.13
CA GLY A 70 -15.49 -2.78 -1.69
C GLY A 70 -15.25 -4.23 -1.37
N LEU A 71 -16.28 -5.09 -1.33
CA LEU A 71 -16.09 -6.52 -1.07
C LEU A 71 -15.29 -7.20 -2.18
N ASP A 72 -15.55 -6.83 -3.43
CA ASP A 72 -14.81 -7.32 -4.59
C ASP A 72 -13.32 -6.96 -4.51
N SER A 73 -13.03 -5.70 -4.21
CA SER A 73 -11.64 -5.24 -4.09
C SER A 73 -10.96 -5.83 -2.86
N LEU A 74 -11.66 -5.95 -1.74
CA LEU A 74 -11.14 -6.58 -0.54
C LEU A 74 -10.69 -8.02 -0.81
N TYR A 75 -11.54 -8.82 -1.44
CA TYR A 75 -11.20 -10.22 -1.76
C TYR A 75 -10.06 -10.30 -2.78
N SER A 76 -10.08 -9.45 -3.80
CA SER A 76 -9.03 -9.43 -4.82
C SER A 76 -7.65 -9.12 -4.24
N ILE A 77 -7.58 -8.23 -3.27
CA ILE A 77 -6.32 -7.80 -2.66
C ILE A 77 -5.87 -8.78 -1.57
N ALA A 78 -6.81 -9.29 -0.78
CA ALA A 78 -6.49 -10.14 0.37
C ALA A 78 -6.11 -11.57 -0.03
N GLN A 79 -6.76 -12.14 -1.04
CA GLN A 79 -6.65 -13.56 -1.37
C GLN A 79 -5.49 -13.84 -2.33
N MET A 80 -4.29 -13.46 -1.92
CA MET A 80 -3.07 -13.68 -2.70
C MET A 80 -2.53 -15.10 -2.51
N PRO A 81 -1.89 -15.68 -3.54
CA PRO A 81 -1.29 -17.00 -3.42
C PRO A 81 -0.09 -17.01 -2.49
N PRO A 82 0.22 -18.17 -1.86
CA PRO A 82 1.42 -18.28 -1.05
C PRO A 82 2.69 -17.91 -1.82
N GLY A 83 3.54 -17.13 -1.21
CA GLY A 83 4.80 -16.68 -1.79
C GLY A 83 4.76 -15.27 -2.37
N VAL A 84 3.57 -14.73 -2.65
CA VAL A 84 3.41 -13.36 -3.18
C VAL A 84 2.37 -12.61 -2.32
N PRO A 85 2.74 -12.24 -1.09
CA PRO A 85 1.79 -11.61 -0.17
C PRO A 85 1.56 -10.12 -0.45
N VAL A 86 0.37 -9.67 -0.11
CA VAL A 86 0.00 -8.25 -0.04
C VAL A 86 -0.63 -8.01 1.33
N ALA A 87 -0.18 -6.99 2.03
CA ALA A 87 -0.79 -6.59 3.30
C ALA A 87 -2.05 -5.78 3.01
N CYS A 88 -3.21 -6.42 3.05
CA CYS A 88 -4.49 -5.77 2.80
C CYS A 88 -4.96 -5.05 4.06
N VAL A 89 -5.26 -3.77 3.92
CA VAL A 89 -5.81 -2.95 5.01
C VAL A 89 -7.32 -2.76 4.83
N ALA A 90 -7.94 -1.94 5.67
CA ALA A 90 -9.38 -1.72 5.64
C ALA A 90 -9.85 -1.07 4.33
N ILE A 91 -11.14 -1.20 4.04
CA ILE A 91 -11.77 -0.59 2.87
C ILE A 91 -11.85 0.92 3.05
N GLY A 92 -11.49 1.66 2.00
CA GLY A 92 -11.70 3.10 1.95
C GLY A 92 -10.77 3.92 2.82
N SER A 93 -11.29 4.99 3.44
CA SER A 93 -10.48 5.97 4.16
C SER A 93 -9.73 5.40 5.36
N TRP A 94 -10.34 4.49 6.09
CA TRP A 94 -9.66 3.82 7.20
C TRP A 94 -8.44 3.03 6.69
N GLY A 95 -8.60 2.35 5.56
CA GLY A 95 -7.50 1.62 4.92
C GLY A 95 -6.38 2.53 4.46
N ALA A 96 -6.73 3.66 3.84
CA ALA A 96 -5.74 4.62 3.38
C ALA A 96 -4.91 5.15 4.56
N ARG A 97 -5.55 5.47 5.68
CA ARG A 97 -4.85 5.92 6.89
C ARG A 97 -3.98 4.82 7.47
N ASN A 98 -4.52 3.61 7.59
CA ASN A 98 -3.76 2.48 8.13
C ASN A 98 -2.62 2.03 7.21
N ALA A 99 -2.76 2.20 5.90
CA ALA A 99 -1.65 1.94 4.98
C ALA A 99 -0.46 2.85 5.29
N ALA A 100 -0.71 4.14 5.55
CA ALA A 100 0.34 5.08 5.92
C ALA A 100 1.00 4.69 7.26
N PHE A 101 0.21 4.30 8.25
CA PHE A 101 0.74 3.87 9.54
C PHE A 101 1.53 2.56 9.43
N LEU A 102 1.02 1.60 8.67
CA LEU A 102 1.73 0.34 8.46
C LEU A 102 3.06 0.56 7.72
N ALA A 103 3.06 1.40 6.68
CA ALA A 103 4.30 1.77 5.98
C ALA A 103 5.30 2.41 6.95
N THR A 104 4.83 3.29 7.82
CA THR A 104 5.67 3.92 8.85
C THR A 104 6.26 2.88 9.79
N GLN A 105 5.48 1.89 10.21
CA GLN A 105 5.98 0.82 11.06
C GLN A 105 7.03 -0.04 10.36
N ILE A 106 6.81 -0.36 9.09
CA ILE A 106 7.79 -1.13 8.29
C ILE A 106 9.10 -0.34 8.17
N LEU A 107 9.01 0.94 7.82
CA LEU A 107 10.18 1.80 7.72
C LEU A 107 10.84 2.03 9.07
N GLY A 108 10.08 2.00 10.14
CA GLY A 108 10.58 2.12 11.51
C GLY A 108 11.50 0.97 11.94
N LEU A 109 11.45 -0.17 11.25
CA LEU A 109 12.40 -1.26 11.49
C LEU A 109 13.83 -0.88 11.06
N LYS A 110 13.97 0.04 10.12
CA LYS A 110 15.25 0.51 9.60
C LYS A 110 15.61 1.92 10.08
N TYR A 111 14.61 2.79 10.18
CA TYR A 111 14.82 4.21 10.52
C TYR A 111 14.16 4.55 11.84
N GLN A 112 14.96 4.81 12.86
CA GLN A 112 14.48 5.10 14.20
C GLN A 112 13.52 6.30 14.26
N LYS A 113 13.72 7.31 13.42
CA LYS A 113 12.83 8.49 13.39
C LYS A 113 11.38 8.13 13.08
N TYR A 114 11.13 7.14 12.23
CA TYR A 114 9.77 6.71 11.89
C TYR A 114 9.15 5.87 13.01
N ALA A 115 9.94 5.03 13.65
CA ALA A 115 9.49 4.30 14.83
C ALA A 115 9.07 5.27 15.94
N ASP A 116 9.85 6.31 16.17
CA ASP A 116 9.58 7.34 17.18
C ASP A 116 8.32 8.14 16.82
N ASN A 117 8.16 8.53 15.55
CA ASN A 117 7.00 9.28 15.10
C ASN A 117 5.71 8.47 15.26
N TYR A 118 5.75 7.19 14.93
CA TYR A 118 4.59 6.32 15.09
C TYR A 118 4.25 6.13 16.58
N LYS A 119 5.24 5.90 17.43
CA LYS A 119 5.03 5.77 18.86
C LYS A 119 4.41 7.02 19.46
N LYS A 120 4.90 8.19 19.08
CA LYS A 120 4.34 9.47 19.51
C LYS A 120 2.87 9.61 19.10
N TYR A 121 2.55 9.23 17.87
CA TYR A 121 1.17 9.23 17.40
C TYR A 121 0.29 8.28 18.24
N ARG A 122 0.76 7.06 18.49
CA ARG A 122 0.01 6.08 19.30
C ARG A 122 -0.25 6.61 20.71
N ASP A 123 0.72 7.29 21.30
CA ASP A 123 0.55 7.89 22.61
C ASP A 123 -0.50 9.02 22.59
N SER A 124 -0.60 9.77 21.50
CA SER A 124 -1.61 10.82 21.35
C SER A 124 -3.04 10.30 21.25
N LEU A 125 -3.23 9.02 20.93
CA LEU A 125 -4.56 8.39 20.89
C LEU A 125 -5.10 8.05 22.27
N LYS A 126 -4.26 8.05 23.28
CA LYS A 126 -4.67 7.75 24.66
C LYS A 126 -5.28 9.01 25.28
N SER A 127 -6.45 8.87 25.82
CA SER A 127 -7.18 9.99 26.44
C SER A 127 -7.15 9.91 27.96
#